data_4933608baf078ea6456337cc25a1c4db
#
_entry.id   4933608baf078ea6456337cc25a1c4db
#
_cell.length_a   1.000
_cell.length_b   1.000
_cell.length_c   1.000
_cell.angle_alpha   90.00
_cell.angle_beta   90.00
_cell.angle_gamma   90.00
#
_symmetry.space_group_name_H-M   'P 1'
#
loop_
_entity.id
_entity.type
_entity.pdbx_description
1 polymer ?
#
loop_
_entity_poly.entity_id
_entity_poly.type
_entity_poly.pdbx_seq_one_letter_code
_entity_poly.pdbx_strand_id
1 'polypeptide(L)'
;MFVIIGWVVALGCIFGVYIAHGGNMTPILKALPFELTTILGAALGAFLANNQMKVIKATLAGMGRCFKGSKYSKARYLELMALLYDILQKARKEGLMSIEKDVEDPHNSPLFQKYPTVGNDHHVNEFITDYLRMMVSGNLNAHEIESLMDSEIDTHHAEEHAAVAAIGRLAGGLPAFGIVAAVLGVINTMGSVGQPPAVLGGMIGSALVGTFLGIFLAYGFVEPLGGLLEQKVEDAGKELQCIKTTLLASMQGYAPQVAIEFGRKVLYSGDRPTFTELEGHVKGKK
;
A
#
# COMPACT_ATOMS: atom_id res chain seq x y z
N MET A 1 7.09 -3.27 10.89
CA MET A 1 7.95 -4.13 11.75
C MET A 1 8.52 -5.32 10.99
N PHE A 2 7.71 -6.13 10.31
CA PHE A 2 8.16 -7.33 9.57
C PHE A 2 9.14 -7.04 8.43
N VAL A 3 9.04 -5.89 7.75
CA VAL A 3 9.99 -5.48 6.70
C VAL A 3 11.42 -5.45 7.22
N ILE A 4 11.63 -4.78 8.36
CA ILE A 4 12.97 -4.67 8.95
C ILE A 4 13.48 -6.05 9.42
N ILE A 5 12.62 -6.85 10.03
CA ILE A 5 12.95 -8.23 10.43
C ILE A 5 13.35 -9.04 9.20
N GLY A 6 12.58 -8.97 8.10
CA GLY A 6 12.89 -9.66 6.85
C GLY A 6 14.25 -9.25 6.27
N TRP A 7 14.56 -7.95 6.28
CA TRP A 7 15.87 -7.46 5.82
C TRP A 7 17.03 -7.95 6.70
N VAL A 8 16.86 -7.94 8.02
CA VAL A 8 17.87 -8.46 8.95
C VAL A 8 18.10 -9.95 8.73
N VAL A 9 17.04 -10.73 8.54
CA VAL A 9 17.14 -12.17 8.24
C VAL A 9 17.85 -12.39 6.91
N ALA A 10 17.49 -11.66 5.85
CA ALA A 10 18.13 -11.79 4.53
C ALA A 10 19.64 -11.47 4.61
N LEU A 11 20.00 -10.34 5.24
CA LEU A 11 21.39 -9.95 5.47
C LEU A 11 22.14 -10.99 6.31
N GLY A 12 21.54 -11.44 7.42
CA GLY A 12 22.14 -12.41 8.32
C GLY A 12 22.37 -13.78 7.65
N CYS A 13 21.41 -14.27 6.88
CA CYS A 13 21.57 -15.54 6.16
C CYS A 13 22.62 -15.45 5.05
N ILE A 14 22.61 -14.38 4.25
CA ILE A 14 23.55 -14.26 3.11
C ILE A 14 24.98 -14.03 3.62
N PHE A 15 25.19 -12.96 4.38
CA PHE A 15 26.53 -12.60 4.82
C PHE A 15 27.02 -13.43 6.00
N GLY A 16 26.12 -13.85 6.89
CA GLY A 16 26.49 -14.72 8.02
C GLY A 16 27.01 -16.08 7.55
N VAL A 17 26.33 -16.73 6.61
CA VAL A 17 26.77 -18.01 6.04
C VAL A 17 28.06 -17.82 5.23
N TYR A 18 28.15 -16.74 4.43
CA TYR A 18 29.37 -16.42 3.66
C TYR A 18 30.60 -16.29 4.57
N ILE A 19 30.48 -15.56 5.68
CA ILE A 19 31.57 -15.38 6.66
C ILE A 19 31.87 -16.71 7.38
N ALA A 20 30.86 -17.47 7.77
CA ALA A 20 31.04 -18.76 8.45
C ALA A 20 31.80 -19.77 7.58
N HIS A 21 31.68 -19.70 6.26
CA HIS A 21 32.45 -20.50 5.31
C HIS A 21 33.85 -19.92 4.99
N GLY A 22 34.31 -18.91 5.72
CA GLY A 22 35.63 -18.28 5.51
C GLY A 22 35.65 -17.31 4.34
N GLY A 23 34.50 -16.83 3.88
CA GLY A 23 34.39 -15.85 2.81
C GLY A 23 35.08 -14.52 3.15
N ASN A 24 35.81 -13.96 2.18
CA ASN A 24 36.51 -12.69 2.35
C ASN A 24 35.60 -11.50 2.01
N MET A 25 35.20 -10.74 3.02
CA MET A 25 34.36 -9.54 2.85
C MET A 25 35.08 -8.34 2.23
N THR A 26 36.42 -8.35 2.19
CA THR A 26 37.22 -7.19 1.73
C THR A 26 36.88 -6.75 0.29
N PRO A 27 36.76 -7.64 -0.71
CA PRO A 27 36.37 -7.24 -2.07
C PRO A 27 34.98 -6.60 -2.11
N ILE A 28 34.04 -7.17 -1.36
CA ILE A 28 32.65 -6.68 -1.29
C ILE A 28 32.62 -5.27 -0.70
N LEU A 29 33.27 -5.06 0.46
CA LEU A 29 33.29 -3.77 1.16
C LEU A 29 33.99 -2.67 0.36
N LYS A 30 35.05 -3.01 -0.38
CA LYS A 30 35.79 -2.04 -1.23
C LYS A 30 35.00 -1.64 -2.47
N ALA A 31 34.26 -2.58 -3.08
CA ALA A 31 33.44 -2.32 -4.25
C ALA A 31 32.11 -1.60 -3.90
N LEU A 32 31.58 -1.83 -2.71
CA LEU A 32 30.25 -1.39 -2.28
C LEU A 32 29.93 0.07 -2.59
N PRO A 33 30.75 1.09 -2.25
CA PRO A 33 30.40 2.48 -2.49
C PRO A 33 30.29 2.82 -3.99
N PHE A 34 31.14 2.24 -4.84
CA PHE A 34 31.13 2.47 -6.28
C PHE A 34 29.92 1.76 -6.93
N GLU A 35 29.73 0.50 -6.59
CA GLU A 35 28.63 -0.31 -7.15
C GLU A 35 27.26 0.23 -6.71
N LEU A 36 27.09 0.60 -5.44
CA LEU A 36 25.86 1.23 -4.97
C LEU A 36 25.57 2.54 -5.69
N THR A 37 26.59 3.38 -5.88
CA THR A 37 26.41 4.66 -6.59
C THR A 37 25.99 4.43 -8.04
N THR A 38 26.64 3.48 -8.71
CA THR A 38 26.31 3.14 -10.11
C THR A 38 24.90 2.57 -10.22
N ILE A 39 24.58 1.56 -9.43
CA ILE A 39 23.30 0.85 -9.51
C ILE A 39 22.14 1.74 -9.07
N LEU A 40 22.24 2.36 -7.87
CA LEU A 40 21.18 3.20 -7.34
C LEU A 40 21.03 4.50 -8.13
N GLY A 41 22.14 5.10 -8.57
CA GLY A 41 22.13 6.31 -9.39
C GLY A 41 21.43 6.07 -10.72
N ALA A 42 21.79 4.99 -11.43
CA ALA A 42 21.14 4.62 -12.68
C ALA A 42 19.66 4.25 -12.48
N ALA A 43 19.35 3.49 -11.43
CA ALA A 43 17.98 3.11 -11.10
C ALA A 43 17.11 4.34 -10.75
N LEU A 44 17.64 5.29 -9.98
CA LEU A 44 16.95 6.55 -9.68
C LEU A 44 16.77 7.41 -10.94
N GLY A 45 17.80 7.51 -11.80
CA GLY A 45 17.67 8.20 -13.08
C GLY A 45 16.57 7.64 -13.95
N ALA A 46 16.54 6.32 -14.10
CA ALA A 46 15.48 5.61 -14.83
C ALA A 46 14.10 5.79 -14.18
N PHE A 47 14.01 5.74 -12.85
CA PHE A 47 12.78 5.97 -12.10
C PHE A 47 12.21 7.38 -12.33
N LEU A 48 13.07 8.41 -12.29
CA LEU A 48 12.66 9.79 -12.54
C LEU A 48 12.21 10.00 -14.00
N ALA A 49 12.93 9.41 -14.96
CA ALA A 49 12.59 9.51 -16.38
C ALA A 49 11.28 8.80 -16.76
N ASN A 50 10.91 7.75 -16.03
CA ASN A 50 9.77 6.89 -16.34
C ASN A 50 8.47 7.27 -15.61
N ASN A 51 8.50 8.23 -14.69
CA ASN A 51 7.34 8.54 -13.85
C ASN A 51 7.02 10.04 -13.82
N GLN A 52 5.72 10.35 -13.84
CA GLN A 52 5.24 11.71 -13.58
C GLN A 52 5.46 12.09 -12.11
N MET A 53 5.56 13.38 -11.82
CA MET A 53 5.80 13.89 -10.46
C MET A 53 4.75 13.41 -9.44
N LYS A 54 3.49 13.27 -9.85
CA LYS A 54 2.42 12.72 -8.99
C LYS A 54 2.71 11.29 -8.55
N VAL A 55 3.18 10.43 -9.47
CA VAL A 55 3.54 9.04 -9.18
C VAL A 55 4.79 8.96 -8.29
N ILE A 56 5.79 9.81 -8.54
CA ILE A 56 6.99 9.89 -7.71
C ILE A 56 6.62 10.21 -6.25
N LYS A 57 5.79 11.23 -6.03
CA LYS A 57 5.32 11.59 -4.68
C LYS A 57 4.50 10.48 -4.04
N ALA A 58 3.58 9.85 -4.77
CA ALA A 58 2.77 8.73 -4.30
C ALA A 58 3.65 7.52 -3.93
N THR A 59 4.66 7.21 -4.74
CA THR A 59 5.61 6.12 -4.48
C THR A 59 6.40 6.36 -3.20
N LEU A 60 6.95 7.56 -2.99
CA LEU A 60 7.70 7.89 -1.77
C LEU A 60 6.80 7.82 -0.52
N ALA A 61 5.57 8.35 -0.62
CA ALA A 61 4.59 8.26 0.46
C ALA A 61 4.18 6.80 0.73
N GLY A 62 3.98 6.01 -0.33
CA GLY A 62 3.67 4.58 -0.27
C GLY A 62 4.75 3.76 0.41
N MET A 63 6.02 3.98 0.03
CA MET A 63 7.17 3.35 0.69
C MET A 63 7.20 3.69 2.19
N GLY A 64 6.93 4.94 2.58
CA GLY A 64 6.82 5.34 3.99
C GLY A 64 5.68 4.61 4.73
N ARG A 65 4.56 4.35 4.04
CA ARG A 65 3.43 3.56 4.59
C ARG A 65 3.82 2.11 4.88
N CYS A 66 4.77 1.51 4.14
CA CYS A 66 5.21 0.14 4.36
C CYS A 66 5.88 -0.09 5.73
N PHE A 67 6.47 0.95 6.32
CA PHE A 67 7.09 0.87 7.65
C PHE A 67 6.10 1.08 8.80
N LYS A 68 4.88 1.57 8.49
CA LYS A 68 3.80 1.72 9.46
C LYS A 68 2.91 0.46 9.45
N GLY A 69 2.28 0.16 10.57
CA GLY A 69 1.26 -0.89 10.65
C GLY A 69 0.11 -0.67 9.66
N SER A 70 -0.65 -1.73 9.35
CA SER A 70 -1.90 -1.55 8.60
C SER A 70 -2.91 -0.79 9.46
N LYS A 71 -3.58 0.20 8.86
CA LYS A 71 -4.72 0.88 9.48
C LYS A 71 -5.99 0.02 9.40
N TYR A 72 -6.01 -0.93 8.47
CA TYR A 72 -7.14 -1.82 8.22
C TYR A 72 -7.11 -2.96 9.24
N SER A 73 -8.12 -3.02 10.07
CA SER A 73 -8.24 -3.99 11.15
C SER A 73 -9.70 -4.26 11.47
N LYS A 74 -9.96 -5.37 12.14
CA LYS A 74 -11.31 -5.70 12.62
C LYS A 74 -11.94 -4.57 13.44
N ALA A 75 -11.15 -3.89 14.29
CA ALA A 75 -11.63 -2.77 15.10
C ALA A 75 -12.07 -1.59 14.24
N ARG A 76 -11.28 -1.22 13.22
CA ARG A 76 -11.62 -0.16 12.27
C ARG A 76 -12.89 -0.50 11.48
N TYR A 77 -13.03 -1.74 11.01
CA TYR A 77 -14.24 -2.15 10.30
C TYR A 77 -15.47 -2.17 11.19
N LEU A 78 -15.33 -2.49 12.47
CA LEU A 78 -16.44 -2.35 13.43
C LEU A 78 -16.86 -0.89 13.61
N GLU A 79 -15.91 0.04 13.72
CA GLU A 79 -16.21 1.48 13.78
C GLU A 79 -16.87 1.99 12.49
N LEU A 80 -16.36 1.59 11.33
CA LEU A 80 -16.92 1.96 10.03
C LEU A 80 -18.39 1.51 9.91
N MET A 81 -18.66 0.24 10.18
CA MET A 81 -20.01 -0.30 10.09
C MET A 81 -20.94 0.29 11.15
N ALA A 82 -20.42 0.64 12.32
CA ALA A 82 -21.21 1.32 13.35
C ALA A 82 -21.54 2.76 12.96
N LEU A 83 -20.59 3.50 12.35
CA LEU A 83 -20.84 4.82 11.79
C LEU A 83 -21.93 4.76 10.71
N LEU A 84 -21.77 3.88 9.73
CA LEU A 84 -22.79 3.69 8.68
C LEU A 84 -24.15 3.31 9.25
N TYR A 85 -24.18 2.43 10.25
CA TYR A 85 -25.43 2.05 10.93
C TYR A 85 -26.11 3.25 11.58
N ASP A 86 -25.36 4.05 12.35
CA ASP A 86 -25.92 5.22 13.05
C ASP A 86 -26.47 6.26 12.05
N ILE A 87 -25.74 6.52 10.95
CA ILE A 87 -26.18 7.41 9.88
C ILE A 87 -27.45 6.90 9.23
N LEU A 88 -27.46 5.63 8.79
CA LEU A 88 -28.61 5.03 8.12
C LEU A 88 -29.82 4.89 9.05
N GLN A 89 -29.59 4.65 10.34
CA GLN A 89 -30.65 4.59 11.33
C GLN A 89 -31.30 5.95 11.56
N LYS A 90 -30.50 7.03 11.63
CA LYS A 90 -31.01 8.41 11.72
C LYS A 90 -31.81 8.76 10.47
N ALA A 91 -31.26 8.52 9.29
CA ALA A 91 -31.95 8.77 8.02
C ALA A 91 -33.28 8.00 7.90
N ARG A 92 -33.33 6.75 8.39
CA ARG A 92 -34.56 5.94 8.34
C ARG A 92 -35.63 6.38 9.33
N LYS A 93 -35.23 6.86 10.55
CA LYS A 93 -36.19 7.27 11.60
C LYS A 93 -36.72 8.68 11.39
N GLU A 94 -35.84 9.59 10.96
CA GLU A 94 -36.07 11.03 10.93
C GLU A 94 -36.18 11.59 9.52
N GLY A 95 -35.97 10.72 8.50
CA GLY A 95 -35.93 11.08 7.08
C GLY A 95 -34.52 11.45 6.63
N LEU A 96 -34.26 11.34 5.32
CA LEU A 96 -32.94 11.61 4.71
C LEU A 96 -32.43 13.03 4.98
N MET A 97 -33.31 14.03 5.03
CA MET A 97 -32.92 15.42 5.33
C MET A 97 -32.32 15.60 6.73
N SER A 98 -32.55 14.68 7.66
CA SER A 98 -32.02 14.77 9.04
C SER A 98 -30.51 14.62 9.12
N ILE A 99 -29.89 13.95 8.14
CA ILE A 99 -28.44 13.74 8.08
C ILE A 99 -27.70 14.83 7.30
N GLU A 100 -28.41 15.78 6.68
CA GLU A 100 -27.80 16.83 5.83
C GLU A 100 -26.68 17.60 6.54
N LYS A 101 -26.92 18.05 7.79
CA LYS A 101 -25.92 18.76 8.57
C LYS A 101 -24.68 17.92 8.89
N ASP A 102 -24.87 16.62 9.16
CA ASP A 102 -23.77 15.70 9.44
C ASP A 102 -22.91 15.44 8.20
N VAL A 103 -23.54 15.45 7.04
CA VAL A 103 -22.90 15.22 5.72
C VAL A 103 -22.18 16.47 5.22
N GLU A 104 -22.76 17.67 5.46
CA GLU A 104 -22.13 18.95 5.05
C GLU A 104 -20.93 19.31 5.92
N ASP A 105 -20.94 18.98 7.19
CA ASP A 105 -19.83 19.26 8.11
C ASP A 105 -19.49 18.01 8.96
N PRO A 106 -18.86 16.98 8.34
CA PRO A 106 -18.54 15.74 9.02
C PRO A 106 -17.55 15.91 10.18
N HIS A 107 -16.65 16.89 10.10
CA HIS A 107 -15.66 17.14 11.16
C HIS A 107 -16.29 17.63 12.46
N ASN A 108 -17.38 18.40 12.38
CA ASN A 108 -18.11 18.90 13.54
C ASN A 108 -19.35 18.03 13.87
N SER A 109 -19.62 17.00 13.09
CA SER A 109 -20.74 16.10 13.34
C SER A 109 -20.47 15.18 14.52
N PRO A 110 -21.39 15.12 15.52
CA PRO A 110 -21.29 14.16 16.62
C PRO A 110 -21.30 12.69 16.16
N LEU A 111 -21.90 12.39 15.01
CA LEU A 111 -21.93 11.04 14.45
C LEU A 111 -20.53 10.61 14.01
N PHE A 112 -19.81 11.45 13.26
CA PHE A 112 -18.46 11.16 12.80
C PHE A 112 -17.44 11.20 13.93
N GLN A 113 -17.56 12.16 14.87
CA GLN A 113 -16.66 12.28 16.02
C GLN A 113 -16.73 11.07 16.97
N LYS A 114 -17.85 10.36 17.00
CA LYS A 114 -18.03 9.15 17.81
C LYS A 114 -17.11 7.99 17.35
N TYR A 115 -16.62 8.04 16.10
CA TYR A 115 -15.84 7.00 15.45
C TYR A 115 -14.52 7.56 14.88
N PRO A 116 -13.58 7.95 15.74
CA PRO A 116 -12.42 8.76 15.36
C PRO A 116 -11.45 8.05 14.39
N THR A 117 -11.37 6.71 14.38
CA THR A 117 -10.47 6.00 13.46
C THR A 117 -10.94 6.08 12.01
N VAL A 118 -12.23 6.29 11.80
CA VAL A 118 -12.85 6.46 10.49
C VAL A 118 -13.16 7.94 10.24
N GLY A 119 -13.76 8.63 11.22
CA GLY A 119 -14.17 10.02 11.11
C GLY A 119 -13.04 11.03 10.90
N ASN A 120 -11.79 10.66 11.18
CA ASN A 120 -10.60 11.47 10.87
C ASN A 120 -9.94 11.08 9.54
N ASP A 121 -10.44 10.08 8.82
CA ASP A 121 -9.91 9.68 7.53
C ASP A 121 -10.60 10.45 6.40
N HIS A 122 -9.88 11.42 5.82
CA HIS A 122 -10.43 12.34 4.82
C HIS A 122 -11.05 11.60 3.63
N HIS A 123 -10.35 10.60 3.06
CA HIS A 123 -10.85 9.86 1.90
C HIS A 123 -12.13 9.07 2.18
N VAL A 124 -12.19 8.42 3.33
CA VAL A 124 -13.38 7.66 3.75
C VAL A 124 -14.56 8.60 3.99
N ASN A 125 -14.31 9.73 4.65
CA ASN A 125 -15.35 10.72 4.91
C ASN A 125 -15.88 11.34 3.63
N GLU A 126 -15.00 11.74 2.73
CA GLU A 126 -15.35 12.31 1.43
C GLU A 126 -16.22 11.31 0.64
N PHE A 127 -15.77 10.06 0.52
CA PHE A 127 -16.53 9.01 -0.14
C PHE A 127 -17.92 8.80 0.49
N ILE A 128 -18.03 8.74 1.81
CA ILE A 128 -19.31 8.56 2.51
C ILE A 128 -20.22 9.79 2.28
N THR A 129 -19.69 11.00 2.50
CA THR A 129 -20.50 12.22 2.45
C THR A 129 -20.99 12.57 1.06
N ASP A 130 -20.17 12.37 0.03
CA ASP A 130 -20.57 12.69 -1.34
C ASP A 130 -21.73 11.81 -1.81
N TYR A 131 -21.68 10.52 -1.53
CA TYR A 131 -22.80 9.65 -1.89
C TYR A 131 -24.03 9.85 -1.01
N LEU A 132 -23.86 10.19 0.26
CA LEU A 132 -25.01 10.57 1.10
C LEU A 132 -25.65 11.88 0.62
N ARG A 133 -24.90 12.89 0.14
CA ARG A 133 -25.44 14.11 -0.50
C ARG A 133 -26.28 13.76 -1.72
N MET A 134 -25.77 12.86 -2.58
CA MET A 134 -26.51 12.41 -3.76
C MET A 134 -27.82 11.69 -3.35
N MET A 135 -27.77 10.88 -2.32
CA MET A 135 -28.98 10.20 -1.78
C MET A 135 -29.99 11.21 -1.21
N VAL A 136 -29.53 12.23 -0.48
CA VAL A 136 -30.38 13.30 0.07
C VAL A 136 -31.02 14.13 -1.04
N SER A 137 -30.30 14.43 -2.13
CA SER A 137 -30.82 15.18 -3.27
C SER A 137 -31.93 14.44 -4.03
N GLY A 138 -32.02 13.11 -3.92
CA GLY A 138 -33.10 12.29 -4.47
C GLY A 138 -33.17 12.16 -5.98
N ASN A 139 -32.15 12.60 -6.72
CA ASN A 139 -32.17 12.70 -8.18
C ASN A 139 -31.62 11.48 -8.92
N LEU A 140 -31.00 10.52 -8.21
CA LEU A 140 -30.34 9.35 -8.81
C LEU A 140 -30.95 8.04 -8.31
N ASN A 141 -31.05 7.07 -9.20
CA ASN A 141 -31.42 5.71 -8.81
C ASN A 141 -30.21 4.90 -8.30
N ALA A 142 -30.49 3.79 -7.63
CA ALA A 142 -29.44 2.95 -7.03
C ALA A 142 -28.40 2.44 -8.05
N HIS A 143 -28.81 2.18 -9.29
CA HIS A 143 -27.91 1.66 -10.32
C HIS A 143 -26.95 2.74 -10.85
N GLU A 144 -27.42 3.99 -10.98
CA GLU A 144 -26.58 5.11 -11.37
C GLU A 144 -25.54 5.42 -10.30
N ILE A 145 -25.95 5.42 -9.03
CA ILE A 145 -25.02 5.60 -7.89
C ILE A 145 -24.01 4.44 -7.81
N GLU A 146 -24.46 3.21 -8.03
CA GLU A 146 -23.58 2.04 -8.07
C GLU A 146 -22.48 2.19 -9.12
N SER A 147 -22.86 2.55 -10.35
CA SER A 147 -21.91 2.74 -11.45
C SER A 147 -20.92 3.87 -11.17
N LEU A 148 -21.37 4.95 -10.52
CA LEU A 148 -20.50 6.05 -10.15
C LEU A 148 -19.52 5.64 -9.04
N MET A 149 -19.98 4.95 -7.99
CA MET A 149 -19.12 4.40 -6.94
C MET A 149 -18.08 3.44 -7.49
N ASP A 150 -18.44 2.58 -8.45
CA ASP A 150 -17.49 1.67 -9.07
C ASP A 150 -16.41 2.44 -9.83
N SER A 151 -16.80 3.44 -10.62
CA SER A 151 -15.85 4.27 -11.36
C SER A 151 -14.89 5.02 -10.44
N GLU A 152 -15.36 5.50 -9.30
CA GLU A 152 -14.50 6.17 -8.31
C GLU A 152 -13.55 5.20 -7.60
N ILE A 153 -14.06 4.02 -7.19
CA ILE A 153 -13.24 2.96 -6.58
C ILE A 153 -12.16 2.50 -7.55
N ASP A 154 -12.49 2.29 -8.83
CA ASP A 154 -11.54 1.88 -9.86
C ASP A 154 -10.49 2.97 -10.12
N THR A 155 -10.90 4.25 -10.13
CA THR A 155 -9.98 5.39 -10.28
C THR A 155 -9.01 5.46 -9.11
N HIS A 156 -9.52 5.40 -7.88
CA HIS A 156 -8.69 5.40 -6.67
C HIS A 156 -7.71 4.21 -6.65
N HIS A 157 -8.19 3.02 -7.01
CA HIS A 157 -7.36 1.83 -7.12
C HIS A 157 -6.26 1.99 -8.18
N ALA A 158 -6.58 2.52 -9.36
CA ALA A 158 -5.61 2.77 -10.42
C ALA A 158 -4.53 3.80 -10.00
N GLU A 159 -4.91 4.85 -9.27
CA GLU A 159 -3.97 5.86 -8.76
C GLU A 159 -3.00 5.28 -7.72
N GLU A 160 -3.50 4.53 -6.75
CA GLU A 160 -2.67 3.86 -5.75
C GLU A 160 -1.78 2.77 -6.38
N HIS A 161 -2.32 2.00 -7.34
CA HIS A 161 -1.59 0.95 -8.06
C HIS A 161 -0.47 1.50 -8.94
N ALA A 162 -0.57 2.76 -9.40
CA ALA A 162 0.52 3.42 -10.15
C ALA A 162 1.82 3.51 -9.32
N ALA A 163 1.71 3.73 -8.01
CA ALA A 163 2.85 3.72 -7.10
C ALA A 163 3.44 2.33 -6.92
N VAL A 164 2.60 1.29 -6.79
CA VAL A 164 3.01 -0.13 -6.72
C VAL A 164 3.76 -0.52 -7.99
N ALA A 165 3.21 -0.22 -9.16
CA ALA A 165 3.82 -0.49 -10.45
C ALA A 165 5.16 0.25 -10.62
N ALA A 166 5.29 1.45 -10.10
CA ALA A 166 6.55 2.21 -10.13
C ALA A 166 7.65 1.56 -9.27
N ILE A 167 7.31 1.02 -8.09
CA ILE A 167 8.24 0.24 -7.26
C ILE A 167 8.63 -1.05 -7.98
N GLY A 168 7.68 -1.75 -8.60
CA GLY A 168 7.95 -2.97 -9.38
C GLY A 168 8.92 -2.72 -10.55
N ARG A 169 8.73 -1.61 -11.30
CA ARG A 169 9.67 -1.23 -12.37
C ARG A 169 11.05 -0.88 -11.83
N LEU A 170 11.12 -0.19 -10.68
CA LEU A 170 12.38 0.12 -10.01
C LEU A 170 13.11 -1.16 -9.59
N ALA A 171 12.41 -2.09 -8.95
CA ALA A 171 12.95 -3.39 -8.54
C ALA A 171 13.46 -4.19 -9.75
N GLY A 172 12.65 -4.29 -10.82
CA GLY A 172 13.03 -4.99 -12.05
C GLY A 172 14.23 -4.39 -12.78
N GLY A 173 14.50 -3.09 -12.62
CA GLY A 173 15.66 -2.42 -13.21
C GLY A 173 16.98 -2.66 -12.48
N LEU A 174 16.96 -2.87 -11.17
CA LEU A 174 18.16 -3.01 -10.33
C LEU A 174 19.09 -4.14 -10.78
N PRO A 175 18.64 -5.36 -11.11
CA PRO A 175 19.53 -6.41 -11.62
C PRO A 175 20.20 -6.04 -12.94
N ALA A 176 19.48 -5.37 -13.84
CA ALA A 176 20.03 -4.93 -15.11
C ALA A 176 21.16 -3.91 -14.91
N PHE A 177 20.99 -2.93 -14.02
CA PHE A 177 22.04 -1.98 -13.65
C PHE A 177 23.19 -2.65 -12.88
N GLY A 178 22.92 -3.71 -12.12
CA GLY A 178 23.95 -4.55 -11.52
C GLY A 178 24.83 -5.23 -12.57
N ILE A 179 24.25 -5.72 -13.67
CA ILE A 179 24.99 -6.26 -14.80
C ILE A 179 25.83 -5.17 -15.49
N VAL A 180 25.26 -3.99 -15.70
CA VAL A 180 26.00 -2.84 -16.27
C VAL A 180 27.23 -2.51 -15.42
N ALA A 181 27.06 -2.42 -14.11
CA ALA A 181 28.15 -2.15 -13.17
C ALA A 181 29.25 -3.24 -13.23
N ALA A 182 28.83 -4.52 -13.24
CA ALA A 182 29.76 -5.65 -13.38
C ALA A 182 30.54 -5.62 -14.71
N VAL A 183 29.88 -5.33 -15.83
CA VAL A 183 30.54 -5.22 -17.15
C VAL A 183 31.56 -4.10 -17.16
N LEU A 184 31.23 -2.93 -16.60
CA LEU A 184 32.19 -1.81 -16.46
C LEU A 184 33.40 -2.21 -15.62
N GLY A 185 33.18 -2.95 -14.52
CA GLY A 185 34.26 -3.50 -13.69
C GLY A 185 35.16 -4.48 -14.46
N VAL A 186 34.58 -5.35 -15.29
CA VAL A 186 35.33 -6.27 -16.15
C VAL A 186 36.14 -5.49 -17.21
N ILE A 187 35.55 -4.49 -17.87
CA ILE A 187 36.27 -3.63 -18.84
C ILE A 187 37.47 -2.96 -18.17
N ASN A 188 37.31 -2.44 -16.96
CA ASN A 188 38.42 -1.86 -16.20
C ASN A 188 39.51 -2.89 -15.88
N THR A 189 39.13 -4.12 -15.54
CA THR A 189 40.05 -5.24 -15.28
C THR A 189 40.84 -5.61 -16.51
N MET A 190 40.24 -5.60 -17.70
CA MET A 190 40.94 -5.91 -18.97
C MET A 190 42.05 -4.89 -19.28
N GLY A 191 41.88 -3.63 -18.87
CA GLY A 191 42.96 -2.64 -18.95
C GLY A 191 44.18 -2.95 -18.08
N SER A 192 44.06 -3.91 -17.15
CA SER A 192 45.09 -4.29 -16.17
C SER A 192 45.69 -5.67 -16.39
N VAL A 193 45.54 -6.27 -17.58
CA VAL A 193 45.97 -7.67 -17.89
C VAL A 193 47.47 -7.90 -17.63
N GLY A 194 48.32 -6.88 -17.66
CA GLY A 194 49.73 -6.99 -17.30
C GLY A 194 50.08 -7.04 -15.80
N GLN A 195 49.09 -6.93 -14.94
CA GLN A 195 49.24 -6.99 -13.48
C GLN A 195 49.38 -8.43 -12.95
N PRO A 196 49.95 -8.62 -11.74
CA PRO A 196 50.02 -9.94 -11.12
C PRO A 196 48.62 -10.64 -10.99
N PRO A 197 48.54 -11.97 -11.11
CA PRO A 197 47.25 -12.71 -11.07
C PRO A 197 46.42 -12.43 -9.81
N ALA A 198 47.06 -12.19 -8.66
CA ALA A 198 46.38 -11.85 -7.43
C ALA A 198 45.63 -10.51 -7.49
N VAL A 199 46.20 -9.53 -8.22
CA VAL A 199 45.55 -8.22 -8.45
C VAL A 199 44.38 -8.37 -9.37
N LEU A 200 44.53 -9.10 -10.49
CA LEU A 200 43.48 -9.38 -11.45
C LEU A 200 42.32 -10.14 -10.79
N GLY A 201 42.60 -11.17 -9.96
CA GLY A 201 41.58 -11.91 -9.20
C GLY A 201 40.79 -11.00 -8.27
N GLY A 202 41.44 -10.06 -7.59
CA GLY A 202 40.80 -9.04 -6.76
C GLY A 202 39.86 -8.12 -7.56
N MET A 203 40.29 -7.67 -8.74
CA MET A 203 39.50 -6.80 -9.63
C MET A 203 38.27 -7.55 -10.18
N ILE A 204 38.45 -8.78 -10.63
CA ILE A 204 37.31 -9.63 -11.09
C ILE A 204 36.31 -9.87 -9.94
N GLY A 205 36.81 -10.22 -8.74
CA GLY A 205 35.98 -10.40 -7.57
C GLY A 205 35.16 -9.14 -7.24
N SER A 206 35.77 -7.95 -7.35
CA SER A 206 35.06 -6.68 -7.15
C SER A 206 34.01 -6.43 -8.23
N ALA A 207 34.29 -6.73 -9.50
CA ALA A 207 33.32 -6.56 -10.60
C ALA A 207 32.08 -7.43 -10.42
N LEU A 208 32.20 -8.65 -9.88
CA LEU A 208 31.07 -9.53 -9.63
C LEU A 208 30.13 -9.03 -8.52
N VAL A 209 30.62 -8.14 -7.65
CA VAL A 209 29.81 -7.52 -6.59
C VAL A 209 28.65 -6.71 -7.17
N GLY A 210 28.82 -6.06 -8.32
CA GLY A 210 27.76 -5.30 -8.98
C GLY A 210 26.54 -6.15 -9.31
N THR A 211 26.76 -7.32 -9.94
CA THR A 211 25.65 -8.26 -10.25
C THR A 211 24.97 -8.74 -8.96
N PHE A 212 25.76 -9.16 -7.98
CA PHE A 212 25.22 -9.58 -6.69
C PHE A 212 24.37 -8.50 -6.02
N LEU A 213 24.89 -7.27 -5.93
CA LEU A 213 24.16 -6.17 -5.30
C LEU A 213 22.89 -5.80 -6.05
N GLY A 214 22.92 -5.76 -7.38
CA GLY A 214 21.75 -5.46 -8.19
C GLY A 214 20.59 -6.42 -7.91
N ILE A 215 20.86 -7.73 -7.89
CA ILE A 215 19.89 -8.77 -7.58
C ILE A 215 19.43 -8.68 -6.11
N PHE A 216 20.38 -8.51 -5.19
CA PHE A 216 20.09 -8.45 -3.77
C PHE A 216 19.23 -7.23 -3.38
N LEU A 217 19.54 -6.04 -3.94
CA LEU A 217 18.74 -4.84 -3.72
C LEU A 217 17.32 -5.00 -4.30
N ALA A 218 17.20 -5.60 -5.49
CA ALA A 218 15.91 -5.82 -6.12
C ALA A 218 15.00 -6.71 -5.25
N TYR A 219 15.40 -7.95 -5.05
CA TYR A 219 14.55 -8.99 -4.46
C TYR A 219 14.60 -9.03 -2.93
N GLY A 220 15.69 -8.56 -2.34
CA GLY A 220 15.82 -8.50 -0.89
C GLY A 220 15.21 -7.25 -0.25
N PHE A 221 15.15 -6.13 -0.98
CA PHE A 221 14.74 -4.85 -0.39
C PHE A 221 13.57 -4.17 -1.11
N VAL A 222 13.65 -3.98 -2.43
CA VAL A 222 12.71 -3.10 -3.13
C VAL A 222 11.42 -3.83 -3.49
N GLU A 223 11.50 -5.03 -4.06
CA GLU A 223 10.32 -5.81 -4.45
C GLU A 223 9.40 -6.15 -3.28
N PRO A 224 9.91 -6.55 -2.09
CA PRO A 224 9.05 -6.77 -0.93
C PRO A 224 8.27 -5.54 -0.48
N LEU A 225 8.79 -4.34 -0.69
CA LEU A 225 8.05 -3.10 -0.41
C LEU A 225 6.90 -2.90 -1.40
N GLY A 226 7.11 -3.23 -2.67
CA GLY A 226 6.06 -3.22 -3.69
C GLY A 226 4.91 -4.15 -3.33
N GLY A 227 5.21 -5.41 -3.03
CA GLY A 227 4.19 -6.40 -2.65
C GLY A 227 3.46 -6.05 -1.34
N LEU A 228 4.15 -5.45 -0.36
CA LEU A 228 3.48 -4.98 0.85
C LEU A 228 2.59 -3.76 0.60
N LEU A 229 3.01 -2.84 -0.28
CA LEU A 229 2.19 -1.70 -0.66
C LEU A 229 0.94 -2.15 -1.41
N GLU A 230 1.07 -3.13 -2.32
CA GLU A 230 -0.04 -3.73 -3.05
C GLU A 230 -1.11 -4.28 -2.09
N GLN A 231 -0.71 -5.06 -1.08
CA GLN A 231 -1.64 -5.56 -0.07
C GLN A 231 -2.40 -4.44 0.64
N LYS A 232 -1.72 -3.32 0.95
CA LYS A 232 -2.37 -2.16 1.59
C LYS A 232 -3.33 -1.41 0.66
N VAL A 233 -3.07 -1.40 -0.63
CA VAL A 233 -3.96 -0.84 -1.66
C VAL A 233 -5.22 -1.70 -1.78
N GLU A 234 -5.06 -3.02 -1.78
CA GLU A 234 -6.19 -3.95 -1.78
C GLU A 234 -7.08 -3.81 -0.54
N ASP A 235 -6.47 -3.67 0.64
CA ASP A 235 -7.22 -3.42 1.88
C ASP A 235 -8.03 -2.11 1.82
N ALA A 236 -7.45 -1.05 1.23
CA ALA A 236 -8.15 0.22 1.01
C ALA A 236 -9.37 0.05 0.11
N GLY A 237 -9.21 -0.67 -1.00
CA GLY A 237 -10.31 -0.99 -1.91
C GLY A 237 -11.44 -1.75 -1.21
N LYS A 238 -11.12 -2.67 -0.29
CA LYS A 238 -12.15 -3.39 0.49
C LYS A 238 -12.93 -2.50 1.44
N GLU A 239 -12.30 -1.48 2.01
CA GLU A 239 -12.98 -0.50 2.84
C GLU A 239 -14.04 0.28 2.04
N LEU A 240 -13.67 0.79 0.87
CA LEU A 240 -14.60 1.50 -0.02
C LEU A 240 -15.73 0.59 -0.54
N GLN A 241 -15.42 -0.65 -0.90
CA GLN A 241 -16.43 -1.63 -1.30
C GLN A 241 -17.42 -1.95 -0.16
N CYS A 242 -16.95 -1.97 1.10
CA CYS A 242 -17.83 -2.14 2.27
C CYS A 242 -18.82 -0.98 2.40
N ILE A 243 -18.35 0.26 2.23
CA ILE A 243 -19.19 1.45 2.25
C ILE A 243 -20.22 1.39 1.11
N LYS A 244 -19.75 1.21 -0.13
CA LYS A 244 -20.59 1.10 -1.33
C LYS A 244 -21.72 0.10 -1.11
N THR A 245 -21.37 -1.13 -0.74
CA THR A 245 -22.35 -2.21 -0.62
C THR A 245 -23.36 -1.93 0.48
N THR A 246 -22.93 -1.29 1.58
CA THR A 246 -23.83 -0.88 2.68
C THR A 246 -24.81 0.20 2.23
N LEU A 247 -24.33 1.24 1.55
CA LEU A 247 -25.19 2.35 1.08
C LEU A 247 -26.18 1.88 0.03
N LEU A 248 -25.75 1.06 -0.94
CA LEU A 248 -26.63 0.49 -1.95
C LEU A 248 -27.74 -0.39 -1.36
N ALA A 249 -27.39 -1.24 -0.38
CA ALA A 249 -28.41 -2.03 0.33
C ALA A 249 -29.43 -1.13 1.03
N SER A 250 -28.98 -0.02 1.62
CA SER A 250 -29.91 0.96 2.22
C SER A 250 -30.82 1.62 1.18
N MET A 251 -30.29 2.00 0.02
CA MET A 251 -31.09 2.57 -1.09
C MET A 251 -32.13 1.58 -1.64
N GLN A 252 -31.82 0.29 -1.62
CA GLN A 252 -32.75 -0.78 -1.98
C GLN A 252 -33.82 -1.04 -0.91
N GLY A 253 -33.82 -0.27 0.18
CA GLY A 253 -34.83 -0.32 1.25
C GLY A 253 -34.55 -1.30 2.37
N TYR A 254 -33.39 -1.97 2.39
CA TYR A 254 -33.02 -2.84 3.50
C TYR A 254 -32.88 -2.06 4.81
N ALA A 255 -33.22 -2.72 5.91
CA ALA A 255 -33.01 -2.15 7.24
C ALA A 255 -31.51 -1.88 7.51
N PRO A 256 -31.14 -0.82 8.25
CA PRO A 256 -29.74 -0.50 8.52
C PRO A 256 -28.93 -1.69 9.05
N GLN A 257 -29.52 -2.51 9.91
CA GLN A 257 -28.90 -3.71 10.43
C GLN A 257 -28.60 -4.76 9.34
N VAL A 258 -29.45 -4.88 8.32
CA VAL A 258 -29.23 -5.76 7.18
C VAL A 258 -28.21 -5.13 6.22
N ALA A 259 -28.31 -3.83 5.98
CA ALA A 259 -27.42 -3.11 5.08
C ALA A 259 -25.93 -3.24 5.50
N ILE A 260 -25.63 -3.08 6.80
CA ILE A 260 -24.26 -3.28 7.29
C ILE A 260 -23.76 -4.73 7.17
N GLU A 261 -24.65 -5.72 7.15
CA GLU A 261 -24.30 -7.12 6.89
C GLU A 261 -23.87 -7.34 5.43
N PHE A 262 -24.48 -6.64 4.48
CA PHE A 262 -23.99 -6.65 3.09
C PHE A 262 -22.55 -6.12 3.03
N GLY A 263 -22.27 -4.96 3.66
CA GLY A 263 -20.92 -4.41 3.73
C GLY A 263 -19.92 -5.34 4.43
N ARG A 264 -20.32 -5.96 5.54
CA ARG A 264 -19.48 -6.92 6.26
C ARG A 264 -19.04 -8.09 5.37
N LYS A 265 -19.92 -8.58 4.50
CA LYS A 265 -19.65 -9.76 3.65
C LYS A 265 -18.61 -9.54 2.57
N VAL A 266 -18.33 -8.31 2.16
CA VAL A 266 -17.28 -8.01 1.15
C VAL A 266 -15.88 -7.90 1.73
N LEU A 267 -15.75 -7.84 3.06
CA LEU A 267 -14.45 -7.78 3.74
C LEU A 267 -13.73 -9.13 3.68
N TYR A 268 -12.39 -9.08 3.68
CA TYR A 268 -11.56 -10.29 3.77
C TYR A 268 -11.85 -11.06 5.06
N SER A 269 -11.85 -12.38 5.00
CA SER A 269 -12.24 -13.25 6.12
C SER A 269 -11.38 -13.05 7.37
N GLY A 270 -10.09 -12.69 7.21
CA GLY A 270 -9.18 -12.44 8.32
C GLY A 270 -9.52 -11.21 9.15
N ASP A 271 -10.03 -10.16 8.51
CA ASP A 271 -10.32 -8.87 9.14
C ASP A 271 -11.82 -8.63 9.34
N ARG A 272 -12.64 -9.54 8.81
CA ARG A 272 -14.09 -9.47 8.91
C ARG A 272 -14.55 -9.75 10.34
N PRO A 273 -15.27 -8.81 11.00
CA PRO A 273 -15.94 -9.11 12.26
C PRO A 273 -16.96 -10.24 12.10
N THR A 274 -17.19 -11.04 13.12
CA THR A 274 -18.27 -11.99 13.13
C THR A 274 -19.61 -11.26 13.22
N PHE A 275 -20.71 -11.95 12.88
CA PHE A 275 -22.07 -11.42 13.02
C PHE A 275 -22.34 -10.95 14.44
N THR A 276 -21.99 -11.77 15.42
CA THR A 276 -22.22 -11.51 16.86
C THR A 276 -21.41 -10.31 17.36
N GLU A 277 -20.15 -10.17 16.91
CA GLU A 277 -19.29 -9.02 17.24
C GLU A 277 -19.89 -7.72 16.71
N LEU A 278 -20.35 -7.72 15.45
CA LEU A 278 -20.95 -6.54 14.85
C LEU A 278 -22.27 -6.19 15.54
N GLU A 279 -23.15 -7.17 15.74
CA GLU A 279 -24.42 -6.97 16.41
C GLU A 279 -24.24 -6.44 17.84
N GLY A 280 -23.30 -7.03 18.60
CA GLY A 280 -22.96 -6.57 19.95
C GLY A 280 -22.39 -5.15 19.96
N HIS A 281 -21.57 -4.80 18.97
CA HIS A 281 -20.97 -3.48 18.88
C HIS A 281 -22.01 -2.38 18.55
N VAL A 282 -22.95 -2.69 17.68
CA VAL A 282 -24.02 -1.76 17.27
C VAL A 282 -25.13 -1.66 18.32
N LYS A 283 -25.54 -2.78 18.96
CA LYS A 283 -26.59 -2.78 20.00
C LYS A 283 -26.07 -2.40 21.38
N GLY A 284 -24.82 -2.70 21.71
CA GLY A 284 -24.23 -2.46 23.04
C GLY A 284 -23.86 -1.01 23.33
N LYS A 285 -23.98 -0.11 22.37
CA LYS A 285 -23.76 1.34 22.51
C LYS A 285 -25.04 2.14 22.80
N LYS A 286 -26.10 1.46 23.35
CA LYS A 286 -27.28 2.15 23.88
C LYS A 286 -26.99 2.79 25.22
#